data_c087463109bf31d8d4382e482ab666e8
#
_entry.id   c087463109bf31d8d4382e482ab666e8
#
_cell.length_a   1.000
_cell.length_b   1.000
_cell.length_c   1.000
_cell.angle_alpha   90.00
_cell.angle_beta   90.00
_cell.angle_gamma   90.00
#
_symmetry.space_group_name_H-M   'P 1'
#
loop_
_entity.id
_entity.type
_entity.pdbx_description
1 polymer ?
#
loop_
_entity_poly.entity_id
_entity_poly.type
_entity_poly.pdbx_seq_one_letter_code
_entity_poly.pdbx_strand_id
1 'polypeptide(L)'
;MKKKLSIAGMLLMVCMLFCISKTTYAASRTITTNKSYDVILGNETKNYTVIVPNSGYFYYTVIPIKYIENGIESSSSSWYLPSTKMKVGYKLYEEQSVYYGRPFTSAAYSFKKGTRVNISLTDTNSSNTYAYYRLKVITKNPENFEKENNNSRNTATKILCNKTYSGLSQQDDKDWWCFTAPKTGKYKFYCVEIKDNKYQTVKAYYGARLISATTMRSN
;
A
#
# COMPACT_ATOMS: atom_id res chain seq x y z
N MET A 1 62.33 -2.18 -13.69
CA MET A 1 61.51 -2.52 -14.86
C MET A 1 60.12 -1.84 -14.73
N LYS A 2 59.88 -0.77 -15.50
CA LYS A 2 58.57 -0.09 -15.55
C LYS A 2 57.70 -0.81 -16.58
N LYS A 3 56.63 -1.49 -16.13
CA LYS A 3 55.64 -2.11 -17.03
C LYS A 3 54.82 -0.99 -17.68
N LYS A 4 55.00 -0.81 -19.00
CA LYS A 4 54.11 0.05 -19.79
C LYS A 4 52.74 -0.60 -19.89
N LEU A 5 51.73 0.00 -19.32
CA LEU A 5 50.34 -0.39 -19.51
C LEU A 5 49.99 -0.08 -20.97
N SER A 6 49.50 -1.05 -21.74
CA SER A 6 49.17 -0.87 -23.16
C SER A 6 47.94 0.04 -23.26
N ILE A 7 47.97 0.97 -24.22
CA ILE A 7 46.89 1.89 -24.57
C ILE A 7 45.58 1.12 -24.82
N ALA A 8 45.66 -0.09 -25.37
CA ALA A 8 44.52 -0.96 -25.59
C ALA A 8 43.83 -1.41 -24.30
N GLY A 9 44.61 -1.70 -23.22
CA GLY A 9 44.04 -2.04 -21.91
C GLY A 9 43.33 -0.86 -21.24
N MET A 10 43.85 0.35 -21.44
CA MET A 10 43.26 1.57 -20.90
C MET A 10 41.94 1.93 -21.63
N LEU A 11 41.87 1.71 -22.95
CA LEU A 11 40.66 1.93 -23.73
C LEU A 11 39.55 0.93 -23.40
N LEU A 12 39.89 -0.33 -23.10
CA LEU A 12 38.94 -1.36 -22.68
C LEU A 12 38.34 -1.04 -21.29
N MET A 13 39.14 -0.49 -20.37
CA MET A 13 38.71 -0.10 -19.05
C MET A 13 37.77 1.13 -19.07
N VAL A 14 38.02 2.07 -19.98
CA VAL A 14 37.17 3.24 -20.20
C VAL A 14 35.82 2.83 -20.82
N CYS A 15 35.81 1.88 -21.78
CA CYS A 15 34.55 1.37 -22.35
C CYS A 15 33.72 0.60 -21.35
N MET A 16 34.30 -0.14 -20.38
CA MET A 16 33.51 -0.79 -19.30
C MET A 16 32.90 0.19 -18.31
N LEU A 17 33.49 1.36 -18.11
CA LEU A 17 32.93 2.40 -17.24
C LEU A 17 31.70 3.13 -17.85
N PHE A 18 31.54 3.07 -19.19
CA PHE A 18 30.37 3.66 -19.86
C PHE A 18 29.20 2.69 -20.08
N CYS A 19 29.35 1.40 -19.78
CA CYS A 19 28.27 0.42 -19.76
C CYS A 19 27.55 0.35 -18.41
N ILE A 20 27.53 1.42 -17.62
CA ILE A 20 26.54 1.57 -16.55
C ILE A 20 25.21 1.79 -17.25
N SER A 21 24.46 0.72 -17.45
CA SER A 21 23.06 0.82 -17.84
C SER A 21 22.39 1.80 -16.88
N LYS A 22 22.10 3.00 -17.39
CA LYS A 22 21.22 3.93 -16.68
C LYS A 22 19.90 3.19 -16.52
N THR A 23 19.68 2.57 -15.38
CA THR A 23 18.34 2.23 -14.94
C THR A 23 17.63 3.57 -14.80
N THR A 24 16.99 4.01 -15.86
CA THR A 24 16.05 5.12 -15.82
C THR A 24 14.91 4.67 -14.92
N TYR A 25 14.98 5.02 -13.63
CA TYR A 25 13.83 4.93 -12.77
C TYR A 25 12.74 5.79 -13.41
N ALA A 26 11.67 5.16 -13.86
CA ALA A 26 10.52 5.90 -14.39
C ALA A 26 10.10 6.93 -13.33
N ALA A 27 10.04 8.19 -13.72
CA ALA A 27 9.70 9.28 -12.82
C ALA A 27 8.33 9.00 -12.16
N SER A 28 8.27 9.11 -10.84
CA SER A 28 7.01 8.89 -10.12
C SER A 28 6.12 10.14 -10.24
N ARG A 29 4.88 9.93 -10.70
CA ARG A 29 3.87 10.99 -10.73
C ARG A 29 3.16 11.08 -9.38
N THR A 30 3.15 12.26 -8.76
CA THR A 30 2.34 12.50 -7.57
C THR A 30 0.86 12.64 -7.96
N ILE A 31 0.00 11.87 -7.28
CA ILE A 31 -1.45 11.88 -7.46
C ILE A 31 -2.17 12.12 -6.13
N THR A 32 -3.40 12.59 -6.21
CA THR A 32 -4.25 12.86 -5.04
C THR A 32 -5.28 11.75 -4.84
N THR A 33 -5.73 11.56 -3.62
CA THR A 33 -6.78 10.59 -3.28
C THR A 33 -8.17 11.05 -3.76
N ASN A 34 -9.09 10.10 -3.90
CA ASN A 34 -10.49 10.30 -4.28
C ASN A 34 -10.70 10.90 -5.69
N LYS A 35 -9.65 10.88 -6.52
CA LYS A 35 -9.70 11.22 -7.95
C LYS A 35 -9.35 10.00 -8.79
N SER A 36 -9.85 9.96 -10.02
CA SER A 36 -9.52 8.93 -11.01
C SER A 36 -8.45 9.44 -11.97
N TYR A 37 -7.54 8.54 -12.37
CA TYR A 37 -6.44 8.81 -13.29
C TYR A 37 -6.44 7.74 -14.37
N ASP A 38 -6.57 8.16 -15.61
CA ASP A 38 -6.43 7.24 -16.73
C ASP A 38 -4.95 6.97 -16.98
N VAL A 39 -4.61 5.72 -17.16
CA VAL A 39 -3.26 5.18 -17.30
C VAL A 39 -3.20 4.36 -18.57
N ILE A 40 -2.22 4.65 -19.41
CA ILE A 40 -1.92 3.84 -20.60
C ILE A 40 -0.59 3.16 -20.33
N LEU A 41 -0.54 1.86 -20.44
CA LEU A 41 0.68 1.05 -20.31
C LEU A 41 0.98 0.41 -21.66
N GLY A 42 2.25 0.46 -22.06
CA GLY A 42 2.78 -0.24 -23.23
C GLY A 42 4.20 -0.70 -22.91
N ASN A 43 4.36 -1.94 -22.44
CA ASN A 43 5.65 -2.54 -22.08
C ASN A 43 6.51 -1.64 -21.16
N GLU A 44 5.90 -1.09 -20.14
CA GLU A 44 6.54 -0.14 -19.21
C GLU A 44 6.01 -0.28 -17.79
N THR A 45 6.71 0.36 -16.86
CA THR A 45 6.24 0.57 -15.49
C THR A 45 5.93 2.04 -15.26
N LYS A 46 4.72 2.35 -14.81
CA LYS A 46 4.35 3.69 -14.33
C LYS A 46 4.25 3.71 -12.82
N ASN A 47 4.93 4.68 -12.22
CA ASN A 47 4.99 4.85 -10.78
C ASN A 47 4.16 6.05 -10.33
N TYR A 48 3.39 5.86 -9.28
CA TYR A 48 2.53 6.89 -8.67
C TYR A 48 2.88 7.02 -7.20
N THR A 49 3.01 8.26 -6.74
CA THR A 49 3.18 8.58 -5.32
C THR A 49 1.92 9.24 -4.79
N VAL A 50 1.45 8.78 -3.65
CA VAL A 50 0.33 9.35 -2.92
C VAL A 50 0.80 9.75 -1.53
N ILE A 51 0.46 10.96 -1.09
CA ILE A 51 0.64 11.39 0.29
C ILE A 51 -0.70 11.20 1.01
N VAL A 52 -0.70 10.35 2.04
CA VAL A 52 -1.91 10.06 2.83
C VAL A 52 -2.41 11.34 3.51
N PRO A 53 -3.61 11.83 3.19
CA PRO A 53 -4.07 13.14 3.67
C PRO A 53 -4.52 13.11 5.14
N ASN A 54 -5.10 12.01 5.59
CA ASN A 54 -5.63 11.80 6.94
C ASN A 54 -5.51 10.33 7.34
N SER A 55 -5.47 10.04 8.64
CA SER A 55 -5.65 8.67 9.14
C SER A 55 -7.02 8.14 8.73
N GLY A 56 -7.13 6.82 8.52
CA GLY A 56 -8.35 6.18 8.07
C GLY A 56 -8.08 5.07 7.06
N TYR A 57 -9.10 4.62 6.38
CA TYR A 57 -8.98 3.60 5.35
C TYR A 57 -8.28 4.16 4.13
N PHE A 58 -7.27 3.45 3.66
CA PHE A 58 -6.56 3.68 2.41
C PHE A 58 -6.63 2.39 1.57
N TYR A 59 -7.12 2.49 0.36
CA TYR A 59 -7.08 1.42 -0.64
C TYR A 59 -7.08 2.00 -2.03
N TYR A 60 -6.78 1.19 -3.04
CA TYR A 60 -6.82 1.63 -4.42
C TYR A 60 -7.51 0.61 -5.31
N THR A 61 -8.01 1.10 -6.43
CA THR A 61 -8.64 0.29 -7.48
C THR A 61 -7.92 0.50 -8.79
N VAL A 62 -7.78 -0.57 -9.56
CA VAL A 62 -7.31 -0.55 -10.95
C VAL A 62 -8.41 -1.16 -11.80
N ILE A 63 -9.01 -0.36 -12.68
CA ILE A 63 -10.13 -0.74 -13.52
C ILE A 63 -9.63 -0.84 -14.95
N PRO A 64 -9.63 -2.01 -15.58
CA PRO A 64 -9.37 -2.15 -17.01
C PRO A 64 -10.43 -1.42 -17.82
N ILE A 65 -10.02 -0.63 -18.81
CA ILE A 65 -10.92 0.12 -19.69
C ILE A 65 -10.95 -0.53 -21.07
N LYS A 66 -9.79 -0.66 -21.71
CA LYS A 66 -9.64 -1.26 -23.03
C LYS A 66 -8.21 -1.69 -23.28
N TYR A 67 -8.05 -2.47 -24.30
CA TYR A 67 -6.78 -3.03 -24.75
C TYR A 67 -6.66 -2.82 -26.26
N ILE A 68 -5.48 -2.43 -26.73
CA ILE A 68 -5.21 -2.24 -28.16
C ILE A 68 -3.97 -3.08 -28.51
N GLU A 69 -4.13 -3.97 -29.47
CA GLU A 69 -3.05 -4.77 -30.04
C GLU A 69 -2.95 -4.52 -31.54
N ASN A 70 -1.78 -4.13 -32.03
CA ASN A 70 -1.57 -3.80 -33.44
C ASN A 70 -2.58 -2.81 -34.02
N GLY A 71 -3.03 -1.84 -33.21
CA GLY A 71 -4.03 -0.83 -33.59
C GLY A 71 -5.48 -1.31 -33.55
N ILE A 72 -5.74 -2.56 -33.17
CA ILE A 72 -7.09 -3.13 -33.08
C ILE A 72 -7.53 -3.15 -31.61
N GLU A 73 -8.67 -2.57 -31.30
CA GLU A 73 -9.27 -2.63 -29.98
C GLU A 73 -9.86 -4.01 -29.72
N SER A 74 -9.42 -4.64 -28.63
CA SER A 74 -9.92 -5.94 -28.19
C SER A 74 -10.53 -5.82 -26.80
N SER A 75 -11.69 -6.44 -26.62
CA SER A 75 -12.39 -6.53 -25.32
C SER A 75 -12.09 -7.85 -24.59
N SER A 76 -11.33 -8.76 -25.17
CA SER A 76 -11.19 -10.13 -24.67
C SER A 76 -9.75 -10.63 -24.65
N SER A 77 -8.82 -9.97 -23.95
CA SER A 77 -7.52 -10.59 -23.77
C SER A 77 -7.37 -11.13 -22.36
N SER A 78 -7.53 -12.44 -22.21
CA SER A 78 -7.18 -13.20 -21.02
C SER A 78 -5.65 -13.33 -20.83
N TRP A 79 -4.86 -12.83 -21.75
CA TRP A 79 -3.41 -13.10 -21.86
C TRP A 79 -2.50 -12.00 -21.29
N TYR A 80 -3.02 -10.81 -21.02
CA TYR A 80 -2.20 -9.68 -20.62
C TYR A 80 -2.58 -9.25 -19.20
N LEU A 81 -1.69 -9.54 -18.30
CA LEU A 81 -1.87 -9.33 -16.87
C LEU A 81 -0.86 -8.30 -16.37
N PRO A 82 -1.15 -7.00 -16.45
CA PRO A 82 -0.31 -6.05 -15.76
C PRO A 82 -0.31 -6.36 -14.27
N SER A 83 0.82 -6.19 -13.65
CA SER A 83 0.94 -6.30 -12.21
C SER A 83 0.81 -4.93 -11.56
N THR A 84 0.19 -4.90 -10.39
CA THR A 84 0.17 -3.73 -9.52
C THR A 84 0.89 -4.05 -8.22
N LYS A 85 1.69 -3.09 -7.74
CA LYS A 85 2.40 -3.20 -6.46
C LYS A 85 2.18 -1.94 -5.64
N MET A 86 2.02 -2.12 -4.33
CA MET A 86 1.96 -1.00 -3.39
C MET A 86 3.06 -1.15 -2.34
N LYS A 87 3.84 -0.08 -2.14
CA LYS A 87 4.94 -0.02 -1.18
C LYS A 87 4.88 1.25 -0.32
N VAL A 88 5.36 1.11 0.91
CA VAL A 88 5.69 2.24 1.80
C VAL A 88 7.16 2.08 2.20
N GLY A 89 8.01 2.99 1.74
CA GLY A 89 9.46 2.78 1.81
C GLY A 89 9.85 1.51 1.05
N TYR A 90 10.52 0.59 1.74
CA TYR A 90 10.93 -0.71 1.18
C TYR A 90 9.91 -1.83 1.42
N LYS A 91 8.94 -1.63 2.32
CA LYS A 91 7.93 -2.65 2.66
C LYS A 91 6.90 -2.78 1.54
N LEU A 92 6.72 -4.00 1.04
CA LEU A 92 5.67 -4.38 0.11
C LEU A 92 4.39 -4.67 0.90
N TYR A 93 3.29 -4.03 0.53
CA TYR A 93 1.97 -4.21 1.12
C TYR A 93 1.04 -5.00 0.22
N GLU A 94 1.13 -4.80 -1.10
CA GLU A 94 0.26 -5.44 -2.08
C GLU A 94 1.05 -5.75 -3.35
N GLU A 95 0.81 -6.92 -3.94
CA GLU A 95 1.28 -7.29 -5.26
C GLU A 95 0.26 -8.23 -5.90
N GLN A 96 -0.34 -7.80 -7.02
CA GLN A 96 -1.38 -8.55 -7.69
C GLN A 96 -1.34 -8.35 -9.21
N SER A 97 -1.79 -9.36 -9.94
CA SER A 97 -2.10 -9.24 -11.36
C SER A 97 -3.51 -8.69 -11.56
N VAL A 98 -3.68 -7.78 -12.51
CA VAL A 98 -4.97 -7.15 -12.83
C VAL A 98 -5.51 -7.79 -14.09
N TYR A 99 -6.55 -8.60 -13.94
CA TYR A 99 -7.18 -9.31 -15.05
C TYR A 99 -8.06 -8.38 -15.87
N TYR A 100 -8.00 -8.54 -17.20
CA TYR A 100 -8.90 -7.82 -18.09
C TYR A 100 -10.37 -8.14 -17.76
N GLY A 101 -11.23 -7.10 -17.84
CA GLY A 101 -12.65 -7.22 -17.51
C GLY A 101 -12.98 -7.38 -16.02
N ARG A 102 -11.96 -7.47 -15.13
CA ARG A 102 -12.18 -7.58 -13.68
C ARG A 102 -11.47 -6.44 -12.96
N PRO A 103 -12.21 -5.47 -12.40
CA PRO A 103 -11.62 -4.46 -11.54
C PRO A 103 -10.89 -5.09 -10.36
N PHE A 104 -9.67 -4.64 -10.11
CA PHE A 104 -8.92 -4.99 -8.91
C PHE A 104 -9.16 -3.95 -7.83
N THR A 105 -9.36 -4.40 -6.61
CA THR A 105 -9.40 -3.56 -5.41
C THR A 105 -8.44 -4.14 -4.39
N SER A 106 -7.49 -3.34 -3.93
CA SER A 106 -6.55 -3.75 -2.89
C SER A 106 -7.25 -4.00 -1.56
N ALA A 107 -6.59 -4.71 -0.65
CA ALA A 107 -6.98 -4.68 0.76
C ALA A 107 -7.03 -3.22 1.28
N ALA A 108 -7.78 -2.99 2.34
CA ALA A 108 -7.77 -1.71 3.04
C ALA A 108 -6.59 -1.67 4.01
N TYR A 109 -5.93 -0.53 4.09
CA TYR A 109 -4.79 -0.27 4.96
C TYR A 109 -5.03 0.99 5.78
N SER A 110 -4.46 1.04 6.98
CA SER A 110 -4.38 2.27 7.78
C SER A 110 -2.95 2.81 7.74
N PHE A 111 -2.82 4.08 7.43
CA PHE A 111 -1.52 4.75 7.40
C PHE A 111 -1.59 6.07 8.15
N LYS A 112 -0.48 6.44 8.78
CA LYS A 112 -0.32 7.77 9.37
C LYS A 112 -0.48 8.86 8.31
N LYS A 113 -1.14 9.96 8.67
CA LYS A 113 -1.16 11.18 7.85
C LYS A 113 0.26 11.57 7.42
N GLY A 114 0.43 11.88 6.16
CA GLY A 114 1.72 12.25 5.57
C GLY A 114 2.55 11.05 5.07
N THR A 115 2.12 9.80 5.30
CA THR A 115 2.80 8.63 4.74
C THR A 115 2.85 8.73 3.22
N ARG A 116 4.03 8.47 2.67
CA ARG A 116 4.25 8.36 1.22
C ARG A 116 4.03 6.93 0.78
N VAL A 117 2.96 6.71 0.03
CA VAL A 117 2.62 5.40 -0.56
C VAL A 117 2.99 5.44 -2.03
N ASN A 118 3.71 4.41 -2.50
CA ASN A 118 4.08 4.25 -3.90
C ASN A 118 3.28 3.10 -4.51
N ILE A 119 2.61 3.38 -5.62
CA ILE A 119 1.85 2.39 -6.40
C ILE A 119 2.52 2.31 -7.76
N SER A 120 2.91 1.11 -8.21
CA SER A 120 3.41 0.86 -9.54
C SER A 120 2.43 0.00 -10.32
N LEU A 121 2.24 0.34 -11.58
CA LEU A 121 1.54 -0.47 -12.57
C LEU A 121 2.56 -0.86 -13.62
N THR A 122 2.76 -2.15 -13.82
CA THR A 122 3.74 -2.71 -14.76
C THR A 122 3.04 -3.56 -15.79
N ASP A 123 3.30 -3.27 -17.03
CA ASP A 123 2.95 -4.11 -18.16
C ASP A 123 4.23 -4.59 -18.85
N THR A 124 4.30 -5.89 -19.14
CA THR A 124 5.45 -6.53 -19.79
C THR A 124 5.08 -7.10 -21.15
N ASN A 125 4.06 -6.56 -21.79
CA ASN A 125 3.55 -7.03 -23.06
C ASN A 125 4.51 -6.73 -24.23
N SER A 126 4.25 -7.37 -25.37
CA SER A 126 5.00 -7.14 -26.60
C SER A 126 4.89 -5.70 -27.10
N SER A 127 5.84 -5.28 -27.94
CA SER A 127 5.75 -4.05 -28.70
C SER A 127 4.42 -3.97 -29.49
N ASN A 128 3.83 -2.80 -29.59
CA ASN A 128 2.55 -2.52 -30.25
C ASN A 128 1.29 -2.91 -29.45
N THR A 129 1.43 -3.14 -28.16
CA THR A 129 0.32 -3.42 -27.27
C THR A 129 0.16 -2.29 -26.26
N TYR A 130 -1.07 -1.81 -26.07
CA TYR A 130 -1.39 -0.76 -25.12
C TYR A 130 -2.61 -1.17 -24.29
N ALA A 131 -2.44 -1.13 -22.97
CA ALA A 131 -3.51 -1.39 -22.02
C ALA A 131 -3.95 -0.09 -21.33
N TYR A 132 -5.24 0.17 -21.31
CA TYR A 132 -5.83 1.36 -20.73
C TYR A 132 -6.50 0.99 -19.40
N TYR A 133 -6.09 1.67 -18.35
CA TYR A 133 -6.61 1.45 -16.99
C TYR A 133 -7.07 2.76 -16.38
N ARG A 134 -7.94 2.64 -15.38
CA ARG A 134 -8.27 3.73 -14.46
C ARG A 134 -7.77 3.39 -13.09
N LEU A 135 -6.81 4.16 -12.60
CA LEU A 135 -6.30 4.09 -11.23
C LEU A 135 -7.10 5.07 -10.37
N LYS A 136 -7.62 4.61 -9.25
CA LYS A 136 -8.22 5.47 -8.22
C LYS A 136 -7.70 5.07 -6.86
N VAL A 137 -7.15 6.03 -6.13
CA VAL A 137 -6.77 5.85 -4.73
C VAL A 137 -7.86 6.45 -3.86
N ILE A 138 -8.34 5.68 -2.91
CA ILE A 138 -9.48 6.03 -2.08
C ILE A 138 -9.03 6.13 -0.64
N THR A 139 -9.41 7.22 0.01
CA THR A 139 -9.26 7.39 1.46
C THR A 139 -10.61 7.71 2.08
N LYS A 140 -10.89 7.07 3.20
CA LYS A 140 -12.07 7.33 4.04
C LYS A 140 -11.57 7.58 5.45
N ASN A 141 -12.05 8.65 6.07
CA ASN A 141 -11.72 9.02 7.45
C ASN A 141 -13.00 8.97 8.30
N PRO A 142 -13.38 7.80 8.83
CA PRO A 142 -14.53 7.69 9.71
C PRO A 142 -14.31 8.49 11.00
N GLU A 143 -15.40 8.93 11.60
CA GLU A 143 -15.35 9.51 12.93
C GLU A 143 -14.81 8.50 13.95
N ASN A 144 -14.00 8.97 14.90
CA ASN A 144 -13.38 8.15 15.94
C ASN A 144 -12.55 6.96 15.38
N PHE A 145 -11.91 7.15 14.22
CA PHE A 145 -10.96 6.17 13.69
C PHE A 145 -9.62 6.26 14.46
N GLU A 146 -8.93 5.14 14.58
CA GLU A 146 -7.59 5.09 15.17
C GLU A 146 -6.62 6.09 14.54
N LYS A 147 -5.63 6.51 15.33
CA LYS A 147 -4.58 7.41 14.86
C LYS A 147 -3.26 6.65 14.73
N GLU A 148 -2.85 6.43 13.52
CA GLU A 148 -1.56 5.83 13.24
C GLU A 148 -0.38 6.81 13.50
N ASN A 149 0.79 6.36 14.03
CA ASN A 149 1.06 4.99 14.46
C ASN A 149 0.69 4.81 15.94
N ASN A 150 -0.24 3.91 16.22
CA ASN A 150 -0.67 3.59 17.60
C ASN A 150 -0.06 2.27 18.11
N ASN A 151 1.09 1.84 17.56
CA ASN A 151 1.74 0.54 17.77
C ASN A 151 2.43 0.41 19.13
N SER A 152 2.33 1.40 20.00
CA SER A 152 2.92 1.40 21.34
C SER A 152 2.04 2.14 22.36
N ARG A 153 2.29 1.91 23.66
CA ARG A 153 1.59 2.63 24.72
C ARG A 153 1.72 4.15 24.64
N ASN A 154 2.90 4.63 24.22
CA ASN A 154 3.17 6.07 24.16
C ASN A 154 2.45 6.74 22.97
N THR A 155 2.10 5.95 21.96
CA THR A 155 1.41 6.41 20.74
C THR A 155 -0.06 5.98 20.69
N ALA A 156 -0.57 5.37 21.76
CA ALA A 156 -1.91 4.83 21.85
C ALA A 156 -3.00 5.85 21.49
N THR A 157 -3.98 5.40 20.73
CA THR A 157 -5.19 6.19 20.44
C THR A 157 -6.01 6.40 21.72
N LYS A 158 -6.26 7.63 22.12
CA LYS A 158 -7.07 7.96 23.29
C LYS A 158 -8.54 7.73 22.99
N ILE A 159 -9.22 7.01 23.89
CA ILE A 159 -10.65 6.74 23.79
C ILE A 159 -11.41 7.28 25.02
N LEU A 160 -12.67 7.61 24.81
CA LEU A 160 -13.57 8.19 25.81
C LEU A 160 -14.71 7.22 26.10
N CYS A 161 -15.35 7.39 27.28
CA CYS A 161 -16.56 6.67 27.63
C CYS A 161 -17.69 6.90 26.62
N ASN A 162 -18.52 5.87 26.44
CA ASN A 162 -19.77 5.93 25.66
C ASN A 162 -19.55 6.35 24.19
N LYS A 163 -18.38 6.09 23.65
CA LYS A 163 -18.08 6.29 22.22
C LYS A 163 -17.59 4.98 21.60
N THR A 164 -17.98 4.78 20.36
CA THR A 164 -17.46 3.69 19.52
C THR A 164 -16.28 4.21 18.71
N TYR A 165 -15.22 3.41 18.66
CA TYR A 165 -14.03 3.66 17.87
C TYR A 165 -13.83 2.52 16.89
N SER A 166 -13.21 2.81 15.77
CA SER A 166 -12.86 1.81 14.75
C SER A 166 -11.38 1.85 14.40
N GLY A 167 -10.86 0.75 13.94
CA GLY A 167 -9.48 0.61 13.49
C GLY A 167 -9.36 -0.51 12.46
N LEU A 168 -8.19 -0.67 11.88
CA LEU A 168 -7.84 -1.74 10.94
C LEU A 168 -6.74 -2.59 11.53
N SER A 169 -7.03 -3.86 11.79
CA SER A 169 -5.99 -4.82 12.08
C SER A 169 -5.26 -5.23 10.80
N GLN A 170 -3.98 -5.01 10.75
CA GLN A 170 -3.09 -5.40 9.64
C GLN A 170 -2.13 -6.49 10.11
N GLN A 171 -1.50 -7.17 9.15
CA GLN A 171 -0.45 -8.13 9.49
C GLN A 171 0.73 -7.40 10.17
N ASP A 172 1.20 -7.95 11.28
CA ASP A 172 2.29 -7.42 12.11
C ASP A 172 1.99 -6.06 12.77
N ASP A 173 0.73 -5.67 12.84
CA ASP A 173 0.27 -4.45 13.48
C ASP A 173 -0.19 -4.71 14.93
N LYS A 174 -0.07 -3.68 15.78
CA LYS A 174 -0.47 -3.72 17.20
C LYS A 174 -1.14 -2.42 17.58
N ASP A 175 -2.46 -2.41 17.58
CA ASP A 175 -3.21 -1.22 17.93
C ASP A 175 -3.31 -1.03 19.44
N TRP A 176 -2.74 0.06 19.92
CA TRP A 176 -2.87 0.47 21.32
C TRP A 176 -3.94 1.53 21.48
N TRP A 177 -4.83 1.26 22.42
CA TRP A 177 -5.90 2.16 22.81
C TRP A 177 -5.70 2.55 24.29
N CYS A 178 -5.81 3.83 24.60
CA CYS A 178 -5.64 4.34 25.96
C CYS A 178 -6.93 4.96 26.47
N PHE A 179 -7.40 4.46 27.59
CA PHE A 179 -8.56 4.98 28.31
C PHE A 179 -8.13 5.53 29.66
N THR A 180 -8.58 6.75 29.97
CA THR A 180 -8.43 7.33 31.31
C THR A 180 -9.81 7.35 31.96
N ALA A 181 -9.96 6.64 33.08
CA ALA A 181 -11.21 6.61 33.84
C ALA A 181 -11.52 8.01 34.38
N PRO A 182 -12.69 8.59 34.04
CA PRO A 182 -13.05 9.92 34.52
C PRO A 182 -13.43 9.96 36.00
N LYS A 183 -13.80 8.83 36.58
CA LYS A 183 -14.15 8.66 38.01
C LYS A 183 -13.91 7.22 38.44
N THR A 184 -13.88 6.98 39.74
CA THR A 184 -13.85 5.61 40.28
C THR A 184 -15.14 4.87 39.92
N GLY A 185 -15.01 3.63 39.43
CA GLY A 185 -16.17 2.83 39.04
C GLY A 185 -15.80 1.58 38.23
N LYS A 186 -16.83 0.87 37.80
CA LYS A 186 -16.70 -0.29 36.91
C LYS A 186 -16.83 0.16 35.46
N TYR A 187 -15.90 -0.29 34.61
CA TYR A 187 -15.88 -0.01 33.17
C TYR A 187 -15.93 -1.32 32.39
N LYS A 188 -16.72 -1.33 31.34
CA LYS A 188 -16.77 -2.43 30.35
C LYS A 188 -16.22 -1.97 29.03
N PHE A 189 -15.36 -2.78 28.43
CA PHE A 189 -14.85 -2.60 27.08
C PHE A 189 -15.44 -3.70 26.20
N TYR A 190 -15.97 -3.30 25.06
CA TYR A 190 -16.45 -4.20 24.04
C TYR A 190 -15.53 -4.05 22.84
N CYS A 191 -15.09 -5.16 22.29
CA CYS A 191 -14.39 -5.22 21.00
C CYS A 191 -15.18 -6.13 20.09
N VAL A 192 -15.50 -5.65 18.90
CA VAL A 192 -16.25 -6.40 17.89
C VAL A 192 -15.45 -6.40 16.62
N GLU A 193 -15.18 -7.57 16.08
CA GLU A 193 -14.61 -7.74 14.78
C GLU A 193 -15.70 -7.71 13.72
N ILE A 194 -15.54 -6.89 12.70
CA ILE A 194 -16.56 -6.68 11.67
C ILE A 194 -16.26 -7.46 10.38
N LYS A 195 -15.00 -7.83 10.14
CA LYS A 195 -14.58 -8.56 8.91
C LYS A 195 -13.32 -9.38 9.12
N ASP A 196 -13.29 -10.50 8.41
CA ASP A 196 -12.21 -11.46 8.18
C ASP A 196 -12.01 -12.55 9.25
N ASN A 197 -12.02 -13.81 8.78
CA ASN A 197 -11.77 -15.07 9.49
C ASN A 197 -10.38 -15.17 10.16
N LYS A 198 -9.86 -14.10 10.72
CA LYS A 198 -8.55 -14.05 11.40
C LYS A 198 -8.72 -14.00 12.90
N TYR A 199 -7.87 -14.74 13.59
CA TYR A 199 -7.81 -14.66 15.05
C TYR A 199 -7.14 -13.35 15.47
N GLN A 200 -7.80 -12.60 16.34
CA GLN A 200 -7.24 -11.41 16.97
C GLN A 200 -7.15 -11.61 18.48
N THR A 201 -6.03 -11.18 19.06
CA THR A 201 -5.86 -11.22 20.51
C THR A 201 -6.01 -9.82 21.09
N VAL A 202 -7.02 -9.63 21.91
CA VAL A 202 -7.23 -8.39 22.67
C VAL A 202 -6.67 -8.58 24.07
N LYS A 203 -5.81 -7.64 24.50
CA LYS A 203 -5.21 -7.63 25.83
C LYS A 203 -5.55 -6.31 26.53
N ALA A 204 -6.00 -6.38 27.76
CA ALA A 204 -6.23 -5.20 28.59
C ALA A 204 -5.13 -5.09 29.68
N TYR A 205 -4.69 -3.85 29.90
CA TYR A 205 -3.64 -3.55 30.87
C TYR A 205 -4.07 -2.42 31.81
N TYR A 206 -3.63 -2.52 33.07
CA TYR A 206 -3.62 -1.41 34.02
C TYR A 206 -2.16 -1.07 34.34
N GLY A 207 -1.69 0.07 33.90
CA GLY A 207 -0.25 0.34 33.89
C GLY A 207 0.52 -0.74 33.12
N ALA A 208 1.52 -1.34 33.73
CA ALA A 208 2.29 -2.44 33.16
C ALA A 208 1.66 -3.83 33.35
N ARG A 209 0.64 -3.95 34.21
CA ARG A 209 0.02 -5.22 34.58
C ARG A 209 -1.02 -5.65 33.57
N LEU A 210 -0.88 -6.85 32.99
CA LEU A 210 -1.92 -7.49 32.20
C LEU A 210 -3.08 -7.88 33.14
N ILE A 211 -4.31 -7.44 32.83
CA ILE A 211 -5.52 -7.75 33.59
C ILE A 211 -6.47 -8.69 32.86
N SER A 212 -6.41 -8.74 31.54
CA SER A 212 -7.21 -9.65 30.72
C SER A 212 -6.56 -9.90 29.37
N ALA A 213 -6.77 -11.09 28.82
CA ALA A 213 -6.44 -11.45 27.45
C ALA A 213 -7.56 -12.34 26.89
N THR A 214 -8.03 -12.03 25.70
CA THR A 214 -9.05 -12.80 24.99
C THR A 214 -8.69 -12.89 23.52
N THR A 215 -8.84 -14.08 22.94
CA THR A 215 -8.72 -14.27 21.49
C THR A 215 -10.14 -14.26 20.91
N MET A 216 -10.34 -13.43 19.90
CA MET A 216 -11.61 -13.33 19.17
C MET A 216 -11.43 -13.94 17.77
N ARG A 217 -12.50 -14.51 17.28
CA ARG A 217 -12.65 -14.96 15.90
C ARG A 217 -13.93 -14.33 15.36
N SER A 218 -13.85 -13.75 14.17
CA SER A 218 -15.08 -13.38 13.45
C SER A 218 -15.84 -14.65 13.02
N ASN A 219 -17.11 -14.66 13.25
CA ASN A 219 -18.01 -15.68 12.71
C ASN A 219 -18.35 -15.38 11.24
#